data_e7f38eb3e8bf379f6a3d04b9d6379825
#
_entry.id   e7f38eb3e8bf379f6a3d04b9d6379825
#
_cell.length_a   1.000
_cell.length_b   1.000
_cell.length_c   1.000
_cell.angle_alpha   90.00
_cell.angle_beta   90.00
_cell.angle_gamma   90.00
#
_symmetry.space_group_name_H-M   'P 1'
#
loop_
_entity.id
_entity.type
_entity.pdbx_description
1 polymer ?
#
loop_
_entity_poly.entity_id
_entity_poly.type
_entity_poly.pdbx_seq_one_letter_code
_entity_poly.pdbx_strand_id
1 'polypeptide(L)'
;GGSDGFSGISGNPAMGLVSDWLTTLGGASGLAEFPELCGAEGDMVKRCINLEDKKKFLNLMQGYEKTANFFDTTIADNPSFGNIADGLITDAIKSTGAAKKGGRAPIVSVCDYAEPMPDSGLSLVCTPGNDVDAVTGLVAAGCNVVIFSTGLGTPTGNPIVPVLKISTNSTIARRLSDMIDFDCGPVIDGTPLEDVSRELFEKVIETASKDYVVKADKLEQFDFMLWKRSLDL
;
A
#
# COMPACT_ATOMS: atom_id res chain seq x y z
N GLY A 1 -3.30 -2.57 1.02
CA GLY A 1 -4.11 -3.21 2.05
C GLY A 1 -3.61 -2.98 3.45
N GLY A 2 -4.40 -3.22 4.37
CA GLY A 2 -4.23 -3.30 5.80
C GLY A 2 -5.55 -3.80 6.29
N SER A 3 -5.66 -5.09 6.59
CA SER A 3 -6.94 -5.74 6.79
C SER A 3 -7.19 -6.18 8.22
N ASP A 4 -6.21 -5.97 9.12
CA ASP A 4 -6.32 -6.32 10.53
C ASP A 4 -5.72 -5.25 11.47
N GLY A 5 -5.99 -5.36 12.77
CA GLY A 5 -5.47 -4.45 13.79
C GLY A 5 -3.95 -4.44 13.94
N PHE A 6 -3.26 -5.45 13.45
CA PHE A 6 -1.79 -5.54 13.49
C PHE A 6 -1.11 -4.78 12.34
N SER A 7 -1.84 -4.49 11.27
CA SER A 7 -1.30 -3.78 10.09
C SER A 7 -0.57 -2.50 10.48
N GLY A 8 -1.18 -1.68 11.34
CA GLY A 8 -0.66 -0.37 11.75
C GLY A 8 0.55 -0.41 12.68
N ILE A 9 0.94 -1.58 13.19
CA ILE A 9 2.07 -1.74 14.12
C ILE A 9 3.17 -2.68 13.59
N SER A 10 2.90 -3.47 12.55
CA SER A 10 3.85 -4.42 11.96
C SER A 10 4.12 -4.11 10.48
N GLY A 11 3.35 -4.67 9.55
CA GLY A 11 3.60 -4.59 8.11
C GLY A 11 3.65 -3.16 7.55
N ASN A 12 2.69 -2.30 7.90
CA ASN A 12 2.63 -0.95 7.35
C ASN A 12 3.82 -0.07 7.78
N PRO A 13 4.21 0.00 9.08
CA PRO A 13 5.42 0.74 9.45
C PRO A 13 6.70 0.07 8.93
N ALA A 14 6.77 -1.25 8.76
CA ALA A 14 7.92 -1.90 8.13
C ALA A 14 8.08 -1.45 6.67
N MET A 15 6.99 -1.44 5.88
CA MET A 15 6.99 -0.88 4.52
C MET A 15 7.42 0.60 4.53
N GLY A 16 6.98 1.37 5.53
CA GLY A 16 7.34 2.77 5.67
C GLY A 16 8.84 3.00 5.84
N LEU A 17 9.51 2.18 6.65
CA LEU A 17 10.98 2.24 6.78
C LEU A 17 11.67 1.82 5.48
N VAL A 18 11.18 0.79 4.79
CA VAL A 18 11.68 0.39 3.47
C VAL A 18 11.55 1.54 2.46
N SER A 19 10.40 2.22 2.44
CA SER A 19 10.17 3.41 1.60
C SER A 19 11.15 4.54 1.91
N ASP A 20 11.37 4.85 3.20
CA ASP A 20 12.31 5.89 3.65
C ASP A 20 13.75 5.56 3.25
N TRP A 21 14.20 4.31 3.41
CA TRP A 21 15.54 3.90 3.00
C TRP A 21 15.70 3.93 1.48
N LEU A 22 14.73 3.42 0.74
CA LEU A 22 14.75 3.43 -0.72
C LEU A 22 14.87 4.86 -1.26
N THR A 23 14.03 5.77 -0.77
CA THR A 23 14.05 7.18 -1.21
C THR A 23 15.32 7.91 -0.79
N THR A 24 15.88 7.61 0.39
CA THR A 24 17.16 8.14 0.85
C THR A 24 18.32 7.69 -0.05
N LEU A 25 18.23 6.48 -0.59
CA LEU A 25 19.22 5.93 -1.55
C LEU A 25 19.00 6.42 -2.99
N GLY A 26 18.03 7.29 -3.21
CA GLY A 26 17.74 7.88 -4.52
C GLY A 26 16.73 7.10 -5.36
N GLY A 27 16.10 6.05 -4.82
CA GLY A 27 15.04 5.32 -5.47
C GLY A 27 13.69 6.02 -5.42
N ALA A 28 12.70 5.50 -6.17
CA ALA A 28 11.32 5.94 -6.15
C ALA A 28 10.44 5.01 -5.31
N SER A 29 9.49 5.58 -4.55
CA SER A 29 8.47 4.86 -3.82
C SER A 29 7.09 5.43 -4.12
N GLY A 30 6.09 4.56 -4.34
CA GLY A 30 4.69 4.94 -4.59
C GLY A 30 3.77 4.45 -3.49
N LEU A 31 3.02 5.35 -2.86
CA LEU A 31 1.93 5.02 -1.94
C LEU A 31 0.60 5.12 -2.66
N ALA A 32 -0.13 4.01 -2.73
CA ALA A 32 -1.41 3.85 -3.42
C ALA A 32 -2.60 3.81 -2.44
N GLU A 33 -3.78 3.54 -2.97
CA GLU A 33 -5.04 3.31 -2.24
C GLU A 33 -5.54 4.59 -1.53
N PHE A 34 -5.90 5.62 -2.31
CA PHE A 34 -6.35 6.90 -1.79
C PHE A 34 -7.55 6.82 -0.84
N PRO A 35 -8.58 5.98 -1.08
CA PRO A 35 -9.68 5.85 -0.13
C PRO A 35 -9.23 5.43 1.27
N GLU A 36 -8.13 4.70 1.38
CA GLU A 36 -7.55 4.31 2.67
C GLU A 36 -6.85 5.47 3.41
N LEU A 37 -6.61 6.59 2.76
CA LEU A 37 -6.03 7.79 3.36
C LEU A 37 -7.10 8.77 3.88
N CYS A 38 -8.39 8.41 3.81
CA CYS A 38 -9.50 9.20 4.34
C CYS A 38 -9.30 9.45 5.85
N GLY A 39 -9.24 10.73 6.24
CA GLY A 39 -8.92 11.16 7.60
C GLY A 39 -7.42 11.41 7.88
N ALA A 40 -6.53 11.01 6.95
CA ALA A 40 -5.09 11.31 7.01
C ALA A 40 -4.64 12.44 6.07
N GLU A 41 -5.58 13.09 5.36
CA GLU A 41 -5.29 14.11 4.33
C GLU A 41 -4.42 15.24 4.87
N GLY A 42 -4.68 15.69 6.09
CA GLY A 42 -3.93 16.77 6.72
C GLY A 42 -2.44 16.46 6.90
N ASP A 43 -2.10 15.19 7.15
CA ASP A 43 -0.72 14.73 7.26
C ASP A 43 -0.06 14.63 5.88
N MET A 44 -0.75 14.03 4.91
CA MET A 44 -0.27 13.93 3.53
C MET A 44 0.01 15.30 2.92
N VAL A 45 -0.92 16.26 3.07
CA VAL A 45 -0.76 17.63 2.58
C VAL A 45 0.44 18.35 3.22
N LYS A 46 0.71 18.14 4.52
CA LYS A 46 1.89 18.73 5.17
C LYS A 46 3.20 18.22 4.57
N ARG A 47 3.24 16.96 4.16
CA ARG A 47 4.42 16.32 3.58
C ARG A 47 4.67 16.66 2.11
N CYS A 48 3.64 17.10 1.34
CA CYS A 48 3.83 17.53 -0.05
C CYS A 48 4.72 18.76 -0.13
N ILE A 49 5.76 18.70 -0.97
CA ILE A 49 6.78 19.75 -1.08
C ILE A 49 6.30 20.99 -1.84
N ASN A 50 5.29 20.88 -2.70
CA ASN A 50 4.77 21.99 -3.48
C ASN A 50 3.23 22.15 -3.35
N LEU A 51 2.74 23.31 -3.73
CA LEU A 51 1.32 23.66 -3.60
C LEU A 51 0.43 22.97 -4.65
N GLU A 52 0.97 22.65 -5.80
CA GLU A 52 0.25 22.00 -6.89
C GLU A 52 -0.15 20.58 -6.48
N ASP A 53 0.80 19.80 -5.97
CA ASP A 53 0.55 18.44 -5.48
C ASP A 53 -0.42 18.43 -4.30
N LYS A 54 -0.33 19.41 -3.38
CA LYS A 54 -1.33 19.56 -2.30
C LYS A 54 -2.74 19.69 -2.84
N LYS A 55 -2.94 20.56 -3.82
CA LYS A 55 -4.25 20.76 -4.45
C LYS A 55 -4.70 19.53 -5.23
N LYS A 56 -3.78 18.92 -6.00
CA LYS A 56 -4.05 17.71 -6.78
C LYS A 56 -4.53 16.58 -5.88
N PHE A 57 -3.81 16.31 -4.77
CA PHE A 57 -4.21 15.30 -3.80
C PHE A 57 -5.63 15.54 -3.25
N LEU A 58 -5.91 16.75 -2.76
CA LEU A 58 -7.22 17.07 -2.21
C LEU A 58 -8.34 16.97 -3.26
N ASN A 59 -8.08 17.38 -4.50
CA ASN A 59 -9.06 17.26 -5.58
C ASN A 59 -9.35 15.80 -5.93
N LEU A 60 -8.34 14.94 -5.92
CA LEU A 60 -8.52 13.50 -6.16
C LEU A 60 -9.30 12.85 -5.02
N MET A 61 -9.01 13.18 -3.76
CA MET A 61 -9.79 12.71 -2.60
C MET A 61 -11.26 13.13 -2.69
N GLN A 62 -11.52 14.40 -3.06
CA GLN A 62 -12.90 14.88 -3.29
C GLN A 62 -13.61 14.13 -4.43
N GLY A 63 -12.86 13.61 -5.41
CA GLY A 63 -13.40 12.77 -6.48
C GLY A 63 -14.01 11.48 -5.92
N TYR A 64 -13.29 10.81 -5.02
CA TYR A 64 -13.78 9.60 -4.34
C TYR A 64 -15.01 9.90 -3.48
N GLU A 65 -14.97 10.98 -2.70
CA GLU A 65 -16.10 11.37 -1.86
C GLU A 65 -17.36 11.66 -2.69
N LYS A 66 -17.23 12.34 -3.84
CA LYS A 66 -18.36 12.56 -4.75
C LYS A 66 -18.91 11.25 -5.30
N THR A 67 -18.06 10.29 -5.64
CA THR A 67 -18.49 8.97 -6.12
C THR A 67 -19.21 8.21 -5.02
N ALA A 68 -18.67 8.18 -3.79
CA ALA A 68 -19.30 7.54 -2.66
C ALA A 68 -20.69 8.14 -2.38
N ASN A 69 -20.78 9.47 -2.31
CA ASN A 69 -22.04 10.18 -2.06
C ASN A 69 -23.08 9.94 -3.16
N PHE A 70 -22.67 9.69 -4.42
CA PHE A 70 -23.60 9.31 -5.48
C PHE A 70 -24.27 7.96 -5.22
N PHE A 71 -23.61 7.07 -4.49
CA PHE A 71 -24.13 5.78 -4.07
C PHE A 71 -24.70 5.77 -2.64
N ASP A 72 -25.04 6.93 -2.08
CA ASP A 72 -25.58 7.08 -0.71
C ASP A 72 -24.66 6.46 0.38
N THR A 73 -23.33 6.51 0.18
CA THR A 73 -22.32 6.07 1.13
C THR A 73 -21.22 7.13 1.29
N THR A 74 -20.25 6.90 2.13
CA THR A 74 -19.08 7.78 2.32
C THR A 74 -17.78 6.98 2.23
N ILE A 75 -16.67 7.63 1.89
CA ILE A 75 -15.36 6.97 1.93
C ILE A 75 -14.94 6.60 3.36
N ALA A 76 -15.55 7.21 4.37
CA ALA A 76 -15.36 6.88 5.79
C ALA A 76 -16.08 5.59 6.22
N ASP A 77 -16.97 5.03 5.39
CA ASP A 77 -17.59 3.70 5.62
C ASP A 77 -16.60 2.54 5.40
N ASN A 78 -15.40 2.81 4.95
CA ASN A 78 -14.25 1.92 5.03
C ASN A 78 -13.60 2.07 6.43
N PRO A 79 -13.42 1.06 7.28
CA PRO A 79 -13.21 -0.36 6.97
C PRO A 79 -14.48 -1.23 6.87
N SER A 80 -14.34 -2.36 6.17
CA SER A 80 -15.41 -3.37 6.07
C SER A 80 -15.66 -4.06 7.41
N PHE A 81 -16.83 -4.74 7.54
CA PHE A 81 -17.17 -5.52 8.75
C PHE A 81 -16.09 -6.55 9.11
N GLY A 82 -15.44 -7.19 8.13
CA GLY A 82 -14.34 -8.11 8.35
C GLY A 82 -13.12 -7.42 8.96
N ASN A 83 -12.74 -6.26 8.43
CA ASN A 83 -11.64 -5.46 8.97
C ASN A 83 -11.91 -5.01 10.41
N ILE A 84 -13.16 -4.63 10.73
CA ILE A 84 -13.58 -4.24 12.09
C ILE A 84 -13.47 -5.43 13.05
N ALA A 85 -13.93 -6.61 12.64
CA ALA A 85 -13.83 -7.84 13.44
C ALA A 85 -12.37 -8.21 13.74
N ASP A 86 -11.44 -7.90 12.84
CA ASP A 86 -10.00 -8.14 12.97
C ASP A 86 -9.23 -6.96 13.60
N GLY A 87 -9.93 -6.02 14.21
CA GLY A 87 -9.34 -4.97 15.07
C GLY A 87 -9.17 -3.59 14.45
N LEU A 88 -9.56 -3.37 13.17
CA LEU A 88 -9.64 -2.05 12.56
C LEU A 88 -10.98 -1.40 12.89
N ILE A 89 -11.14 -0.97 14.13
CA ILE A 89 -12.43 -0.54 14.70
C ILE A 89 -12.92 0.83 14.22
N THR A 90 -12.06 1.64 13.58
CA THR A 90 -12.41 2.94 13.00
C THR A 90 -11.63 3.20 11.71
N ASP A 91 -12.19 4.07 10.84
CA ASP A 91 -11.53 4.63 9.67
C ASP A 91 -10.21 5.33 10.03
N ALA A 92 -10.19 6.11 11.13
CA ALA A 92 -8.98 6.80 11.60
C ALA A 92 -7.82 5.85 11.95
N ILE A 93 -8.11 4.69 12.55
CA ILE A 93 -7.09 3.67 12.83
C ILE A 93 -6.58 3.07 11.51
N LYS A 94 -7.47 2.78 10.58
CA LYS A 94 -7.10 2.23 9.26
C LYS A 94 -6.27 3.23 8.46
N SER A 95 -6.71 4.48 8.36
CA SER A 95 -6.05 5.52 7.55
C SER A 95 -4.69 5.93 8.12
N THR A 96 -4.58 6.09 9.43
CA THR A 96 -3.29 6.34 10.09
C THR A 96 -2.32 5.17 9.85
N GLY A 97 -2.81 3.94 9.88
CA GLY A 97 -2.04 2.74 9.55
C GLY A 97 -1.61 2.75 8.08
N ALA A 98 -2.52 3.03 7.15
CA ALA A 98 -2.25 3.08 5.72
C ALA A 98 -1.21 4.15 5.37
N ALA A 99 -1.32 5.35 5.95
CA ALA A 99 -0.36 6.44 5.75
C ALA A 99 1.08 6.06 6.14
N LYS A 100 1.26 5.18 7.13
CA LYS A 100 2.57 4.69 7.57
C LYS A 100 3.31 3.90 6.49
N LYS A 101 2.60 3.27 5.53
CA LYS A 101 3.22 2.55 4.40
C LYS A 101 4.16 3.43 3.57
N GLY A 102 3.88 4.73 3.48
CA GLY A 102 4.71 5.72 2.78
C GLY A 102 5.84 6.32 3.62
N GLY A 103 6.15 5.78 4.80
CA GLY A 103 7.22 6.30 5.66
C GLY A 103 7.03 7.76 6.07
N ARG A 104 8.15 8.48 6.20
CA ARG A 104 8.20 9.89 6.64
C ARG A 104 8.78 10.85 5.59
N ALA A 105 9.26 10.32 4.47
CA ALA A 105 9.87 11.12 3.42
C ALA A 105 8.92 12.23 2.92
N PRO A 106 9.46 13.39 2.47
CA PRO A 106 8.68 14.38 1.77
C PRO A 106 8.02 13.78 0.52
N ILE A 107 6.77 14.17 0.25
CA ILE A 107 6.04 13.76 -0.94
C ILE A 107 6.43 14.68 -2.08
N VAL A 108 7.14 14.11 -3.07
CA VAL A 108 7.69 14.88 -4.19
C VAL A 108 6.70 15.02 -5.36
N SER A 109 5.71 14.14 -5.45
CA SER A 109 4.70 14.18 -6.50
C SER A 109 3.39 13.53 -6.06
N VAL A 110 2.30 13.97 -6.65
CA VAL A 110 0.99 13.34 -6.60
C VAL A 110 0.60 12.97 -8.03
N CYS A 111 0.52 11.68 -8.31
CA CYS A 111 0.18 11.13 -9.61
C CYS A 111 -1.28 10.70 -9.65
N ASP A 112 -1.97 10.97 -10.75
CA ASP A 112 -3.27 10.39 -11.02
C ASP A 112 -3.13 8.90 -11.40
N TYR A 113 -4.24 8.18 -11.59
CA TYR A 113 -4.23 6.76 -11.96
C TYR A 113 -3.42 6.54 -13.25
N ALA A 114 -2.45 5.64 -13.18
CA ALA A 114 -1.54 5.31 -14.27
C ALA A 114 -0.66 6.48 -14.78
N GLU A 115 -0.61 7.60 -14.08
CA GLU A 115 0.32 8.70 -14.39
C GLU A 115 1.73 8.31 -13.93
N PRO A 116 2.76 8.45 -14.78
CA PRO A 116 4.13 8.06 -14.44
C PRO A 116 4.66 8.81 -13.22
N MET A 117 5.27 8.07 -12.30
CA MET A 117 5.97 8.65 -11.15
C MET A 117 7.34 9.22 -11.55
N PRO A 118 7.87 10.22 -10.82
CA PRO A 118 9.28 10.59 -10.90
C PRO A 118 10.22 9.42 -10.55
N ASP A 119 11.44 9.45 -11.08
CA ASP A 119 12.45 8.40 -10.90
C ASP A 119 13.01 8.30 -9.47
N SER A 120 12.67 9.25 -8.58
CA SER A 120 13.14 9.27 -7.18
C SER A 120 12.16 9.97 -6.25
N GLY A 121 12.24 9.61 -4.96
CA GLY A 121 11.42 10.18 -3.89
C GLY A 121 10.09 9.45 -3.68
N LEU A 122 9.29 9.95 -2.74
CA LEU A 122 7.98 9.40 -2.43
C LEU A 122 6.90 10.10 -3.26
N SER A 123 6.12 9.32 -4.01
CA SER A 123 4.93 9.78 -4.72
C SER A 123 3.65 9.22 -4.10
N LEU A 124 2.57 9.99 -4.11
CA LEU A 124 1.23 9.46 -3.91
C LEU A 124 0.65 9.07 -5.27
N VAL A 125 0.19 7.83 -5.43
CA VAL A 125 -0.38 7.32 -6.68
C VAL A 125 -1.87 7.06 -6.46
N CYS A 126 -2.71 7.82 -7.15
CA CYS A 126 -4.15 7.70 -7.03
C CYS A 126 -4.64 6.36 -7.58
N THR A 127 -5.05 5.46 -6.69
CA THR A 127 -5.72 4.21 -7.04
C THR A 127 -6.93 3.98 -6.12
N PRO A 128 -7.92 3.18 -6.53
CA PRO A 128 -8.97 2.73 -5.63
C PRO A 128 -8.42 1.78 -4.56
N GLY A 129 -9.27 1.39 -3.61
CA GLY A 129 -8.94 0.45 -2.54
C GLY A 129 -9.06 -1.03 -2.92
N ASN A 130 -9.34 -1.36 -4.18
CA ASN A 130 -9.40 -2.74 -4.66
C ASN A 130 -8.00 -3.24 -5.02
N ASP A 131 -7.64 -4.44 -4.57
CA ASP A 131 -6.30 -5.03 -4.71
C ASP A 131 -5.80 -5.00 -6.16
N VAL A 132 -6.59 -5.53 -7.10
CA VAL A 132 -6.17 -5.72 -8.50
C VAL A 132 -6.05 -4.39 -9.23
N ASP A 133 -7.01 -3.48 -9.04
CA ASP A 133 -7.00 -2.15 -9.65
C ASP A 133 -5.84 -1.30 -9.12
N ALA A 134 -5.57 -1.39 -7.80
CA ALA A 134 -4.47 -0.68 -7.16
C ALA A 134 -3.11 -1.16 -7.67
N VAL A 135 -2.90 -2.48 -7.73
CA VAL A 135 -1.66 -3.06 -8.28
C VAL A 135 -1.50 -2.69 -9.74
N THR A 136 -2.55 -2.79 -10.56
CA THR A 136 -2.52 -2.41 -11.98
C THR A 136 -2.15 -0.93 -12.14
N GLY A 137 -2.71 -0.04 -11.30
CA GLY A 137 -2.42 1.39 -11.31
C GLY A 137 -0.96 1.70 -10.94
N LEU A 138 -0.41 1.03 -9.93
CA LEU A 138 1.00 1.16 -9.54
C LEU A 138 1.95 0.71 -10.65
N VAL A 139 1.66 -0.44 -11.28
CA VAL A 139 2.45 -0.95 -12.41
C VAL A 139 2.43 0.03 -13.58
N ALA A 140 1.26 0.56 -13.93
CA ALA A 140 1.11 1.55 -14.99
C ALA A 140 1.80 2.89 -14.65
N ALA A 141 1.92 3.23 -13.36
CA ALA A 141 2.67 4.41 -12.90
C ALA A 141 4.21 4.21 -12.92
N GLY A 142 4.70 3.00 -13.26
CA GLY A 142 6.11 2.71 -13.44
C GLY A 142 6.76 1.91 -12.30
N CYS A 143 6.00 1.38 -11.34
CA CYS A 143 6.55 0.49 -10.32
C CYS A 143 7.09 -0.79 -10.98
N ASN A 144 8.29 -1.22 -10.57
CA ASN A 144 8.95 -2.44 -11.02
C ASN A 144 8.95 -3.56 -9.94
N VAL A 145 8.52 -3.25 -8.73
CA VAL A 145 8.16 -4.17 -7.65
C VAL A 145 6.98 -3.56 -6.91
N VAL A 146 5.98 -4.35 -6.57
CA VAL A 146 4.87 -3.95 -5.69
C VAL A 146 4.97 -4.72 -4.39
N ILE A 147 4.97 -4.03 -3.24
CA ILE A 147 4.85 -4.65 -1.92
C ILE A 147 3.39 -4.59 -1.50
N PHE A 148 2.80 -5.73 -1.19
CA PHE A 148 1.41 -5.84 -0.80
C PHE A 148 1.27 -6.38 0.62
N SER A 149 0.80 -5.53 1.55
CA SER A 149 0.58 -5.89 2.96
C SER A 149 -0.84 -6.46 3.15
N THR A 150 -0.95 -7.60 3.82
CA THR A 150 -2.24 -8.23 4.12
C THR A 150 -2.27 -8.86 5.51
N GLY A 151 -3.41 -8.75 6.20
CA GLY A 151 -3.68 -9.41 7.47
C GLY A 151 -4.51 -10.69 7.33
N LEU A 152 -5.22 -10.85 6.21
CA LEU A 152 -6.11 -11.98 5.95
C LEU A 152 -5.63 -12.87 4.79
N GLY A 153 -4.70 -12.37 3.98
CA GLY A 153 -4.22 -13.02 2.77
C GLY A 153 -4.94 -12.52 1.51
N THR A 154 -4.21 -12.46 0.41
CA THR A 154 -4.72 -12.16 -0.93
C THR A 154 -3.95 -12.96 -1.97
N PRO A 155 -4.61 -13.52 -2.99
CA PRO A 155 -3.92 -14.19 -4.09
C PRO A 155 -3.31 -13.23 -5.09
N THR A 156 -3.65 -11.93 -5.05
CA THR A 156 -3.31 -10.94 -6.07
C THR A 156 -1.84 -10.98 -6.48
N GLY A 157 -1.61 -11.09 -7.77
CA GLY A 157 -0.34 -10.95 -8.46
C GLY A 157 -0.49 -10.06 -9.69
N ASN A 158 0.54 -9.95 -10.52
CA ASN A 158 0.48 -9.14 -11.75
C ASN A 158 1.37 -9.76 -12.83
N PRO A 159 0.95 -9.79 -14.12
CA PRO A 159 1.71 -10.44 -15.17
C PRO A 159 2.98 -9.71 -15.62
N ILE A 160 3.18 -8.47 -15.18
CA ILE A 160 4.28 -7.59 -15.64
C ILE A 160 5.33 -7.40 -14.54
N VAL A 161 4.88 -7.27 -13.28
CA VAL A 161 5.69 -6.85 -12.14
C VAL A 161 5.48 -7.80 -10.96
N PRO A 162 6.54 -8.25 -10.26
CA PRO A 162 6.40 -9.08 -9.08
C PRO A 162 5.63 -8.36 -7.97
N VAL A 163 4.66 -9.05 -7.37
CA VAL A 163 3.90 -8.60 -6.21
C VAL A 163 4.37 -9.36 -4.97
N LEU A 164 5.24 -8.72 -4.20
CA LEU A 164 5.80 -9.24 -2.96
C LEU A 164 4.75 -9.13 -1.84
N LYS A 165 4.13 -10.24 -1.46
CA LYS A 165 3.10 -10.27 -0.40
C LYS A 165 3.71 -10.41 0.97
N ILE A 166 3.39 -9.47 1.86
CA ILE A 166 3.84 -9.49 3.25
C ILE A 166 2.65 -9.66 4.20
N SER A 167 2.80 -10.49 5.20
CA SER A 167 1.78 -10.64 6.25
C SER A 167 2.01 -9.67 7.39
N THR A 168 0.93 -9.21 8.01
CA THR A 168 0.95 -8.36 9.20
C THR A 168 1.09 -9.17 10.48
N ASN A 169 0.83 -10.50 10.42
CA ASN A 169 0.90 -11.41 11.56
C ASN A 169 1.40 -12.79 11.15
N SER A 170 2.12 -13.45 12.06
CA SER A 170 2.74 -14.76 11.80
C SER A 170 1.74 -15.91 11.67
N THR A 171 0.49 -15.74 12.13
CA THR A 171 -0.55 -16.76 11.97
C THR A 171 -0.93 -16.90 10.50
N ILE A 172 -1.14 -15.79 9.82
CA ILE A 172 -1.42 -15.78 8.38
C ILE A 172 -0.21 -16.21 7.56
N ALA A 173 1.01 -15.77 7.93
CA ALA A 173 2.23 -16.19 7.25
C ALA A 173 2.38 -17.73 7.24
N ARG A 174 2.12 -18.37 8.36
CA ARG A 174 2.16 -19.84 8.47
C ARG A 174 1.03 -20.53 7.74
N ARG A 175 -0.21 -19.99 7.86
CA ARG A 175 -1.41 -20.59 7.26
C ARG A 175 -1.38 -20.51 5.73
N LEU A 176 -0.86 -19.42 5.18
CA LEU A 176 -0.77 -19.16 3.74
C LEU A 176 0.70 -19.11 3.29
N SER A 177 1.49 -20.06 3.77
CA SER A 177 2.92 -20.14 3.50
C SER A 177 3.27 -20.34 2.01
N ASP A 178 2.33 -20.74 1.20
CA ASP A 178 2.42 -20.83 -0.26
C ASP A 178 2.15 -19.52 -0.99
N MET A 179 1.50 -18.54 -0.32
CA MET A 179 1.15 -17.22 -0.87
C MET A 179 1.97 -16.07 -0.31
N ILE A 180 2.31 -16.12 0.98
CA ILE A 180 2.99 -15.01 1.69
C ILE A 180 4.51 -15.14 1.52
N ASP A 181 5.14 -14.10 1.01
CA ASP A 181 6.58 -14.06 0.76
C ASP A 181 7.40 -13.67 1.98
N PHE A 182 6.83 -12.81 2.86
CA PHE A 182 7.54 -12.28 4.02
C PHE A 182 6.59 -12.10 5.22
N ASP A 183 7.09 -12.43 6.43
CA ASP A 183 6.34 -12.31 7.69
C ASP A 183 6.80 -11.11 8.51
N CYS A 184 5.92 -10.11 8.68
CA CYS A 184 6.16 -8.98 9.58
C CYS A 184 5.65 -9.22 11.02
N GLY A 185 5.00 -10.37 11.26
CA GLY A 185 4.43 -10.73 12.56
C GLY A 185 5.42 -10.74 13.74
N PRO A 186 6.72 -11.07 13.58
CA PRO A 186 7.69 -11.02 14.66
C PRO A 186 7.76 -9.68 15.41
N VAL A 187 7.38 -8.56 14.76
CA VAL A 187 7.26 -7.25 15.44
C VAL A 187 6.26 -7.31 16.59
N ILE A 188 5.16 -8.06 16.45
CA ILE A 188 4.14 -8.23 17.49
C ILE A 188 4.69 -8.97 18.69
N ASP A 189 5.59 -9.92 18.44
CA ASP A 189 6.24 -10.75 19.45
C ASP A 189 7.46 -10.07 20.10
N GLY A 190 7.74 -8.81 19.74
CA GLY A 190 8.78 -7.98 20.36
C GLY A 190 10.08 -7.87 19.59
N THR A 191 10.18 -8.43 18.37
CA THR A 191 11.32 -8.19 17.50
C THR A 191 11.34 -6.69 17.10
N PRO A 192 12.49 -5.99 17.17
CA PRO A 192 12.55 -4.60 16.77
C PRO A 192 12.05 -4.39 15.33
N LEU A 193 11.19 -3.39 15.15
CA LEU A 193 10.65 -3.04 13.83
C LEU A 193 11.74 -2.82 12.78
N GLU A 194 12.85 -2.17 13.20
CA GLU A 194 13.97 -1.87 12.31
C GLU A 194 14.67 -3.13 11.79
N ASP A 195 14.76 -4.18 12.60
CA ASP A 195 15.40 -5.44 12.19
C ASP A 195 14.51 -6.15 11.15
N VAL A 196 13.21 -6.28 11.42
CA VAL A 196 12.24 -6.85 10.46
C VAL A 196 12.20 -6.04 9.17
N SER A 197 12.27 -4.71 9.28
CA SER A 197 12.27 -3.83 8.10
C SER A 197 13.53 -3.98 7.25
N ARG A 198 14.68 -4.24 7.89
CA ARG A 198 15.95 -4.49 7.18
C ARG A 198 15.87 -5.79 6.37
N GLU A 199 15.36 -6.86 6.97
CA GLU A 199 15.14 -8.13 6.27
C GLU A 199 14.13 -7.95 5.12
N LEU A 200 13.07 -7.17 5.34
CA LEU A 200 12.11 -6.85 4.27
C LEU A 200 12.78 -6.04 3.14
N PHE A 201 13.63 -5.06 3.47
CA PHE A 201 14.36 -4.29 2.47
C PHE A 201 15.28 -5.18 1.62
N GLU A 202 16.00 -6.10 2.26
CA GLU A 202 16.83 -7.10 1.55
C GLU A 202 15.97 -7.96 0.62
N LYS A 203 14.80 -8.41 1.10
CA LYS A 203 13.85 -9.18 0.28
C LYS A 203 13.33 -8.39 -0.92
N VAL A 204 13.10 -7.09 -0.79
CA VAL A 204 12.72 -6.20 -1.91
C VAL A 204 13.85 -6.09 -2.93
N ILE A 205 15.10 -5.96 -2.48
CA ILE A 205 16.27 -5.90 -3.37
C ILE A 205 16.46 -7.23 -4.11
N GLU A 206 16.37 -8.37 -3.41
CA GLU A 206 16.42 -9.71 -4.03
C GLU A 206 15.34 -9.86 -5.10
N THR A 207 14.11 -9.38 -4.82
CA THR A 207 13.00 -9.42 -5.78
C THR A 207 13.29 -8.55 -7.00
N ALA A 208 13.75 -7.32 -6.80
CA ALA A 208 14.09 -6.38 -7.87
C ALA A 208 15.25 -6.89 -8.73
N SER A 209 16.22 -7.58 -8.13
CA SER A 209 17.39 -8.16 -8.79
C SER A 209 17.08 -9.51 -9.46
N LYS A 210 15.87 -10.03 -9.31
CA LYS A 210 15.43 -11.37 -9.78
C LYS A 210 16.14 -12.55 -9.08
N ASP A 211 16.75 -12.32 -7.94
CA ASP A 211 17.34 -13.36 -7.08
C ASP A 211 16.27 -14.08 -6.26
N TYR A 212 15.09 -13.46 -6.12
CA TYR A 212 13.92 -14.05 -5.52
C TYR A 212 12.72 -13.97 -6.46
N VAL A 213 12.06 -15.11 -6.69
CA VAL A 213 10.80 -15.20 -7.45
C VAL A 213 9.65 -15.22 -6.45
N VAL A 214 8.76 -14.24 -6.52
CA VAL A 214 7.60 -14.14 -5.63
C VAL A 214 6.64 -15.32 -5.79
N LYS A 215 5.92 -15.65 -4.75
CA LYS A 215 5.00 -16.79 -4.74
C LYS A 215 3.82 -16.61 -5.70
N ALA A 216 3.37 -15.36 -5.90
CA ALA A 216 2.35 -15.06 -6.89
C ALA A 216 2.77 -15.51 -8.29
N ASP A 217 4.01 -15.24 -8.70
CA ASP A 217 4.54 -15.67 -10.02
C ASP A 217 4.65 -17.19 -10.11
N LYS A 218 5.10 -17.84 -9.04
CA LYS A 218 5.17 -19.33 -8.98
C LYS A 218 3.83 -20.02 -9.10
N LEU A 219 2.77 -19.33 -8.63
CA LEU A 219 1.38 -19.81 -8.65
C LEU A 219 0.62 -19.31 -9.88
N GLU A 220 1.29 -18.59 -10.78
CA GLU A 220 0.68 -18.00 -11.99
C GLU A 220 -0.55 -17.12 -11.66
N GLN A 221 -0.49 -16.40 -10.56
CA GLN A 221 -1.52 -15.44 -10.13
C GLN A 221 -1.33 -14.12 -10.89
N PHE A 222 -1.91 -14.04 -12.08
CA PHE A 222 -1.74 -12.92 -13.00
C PHE A 222 -3.05 -12.15 -13.14
N ASP A 223 -3.29 -11.27 -12.20
CA ASP A 223 -4.47 -10.44 -12.17
C ASP A 223 -4.21 -9.09 -12.84
N PHE A 224 -5.20 -8.60 -13.57
CA PHE A 224 -5.16 -7.31 -14.24
C PHE A 224 -6.55 -6.72 -14.35
N MET A 225 -6.75 -5.51 -13.84
CA MET A 225 -8.00 -4.77 -13.94
C MET A 225 -7.76 -3.28 -14.02
N LEU A 226 -8.38 -2.62 -15.00
CA LEU A 226 -8.38 -1.16 -15.10
C LEU A 226 -9.47 -0.56 -14.22
N TRP A 227 -9.12 0.44 -13.44
CA TRP A 227 -10.06 1.17 -12.61
C TRP A 227 -11.12 1.88 -13.46
N LYS A 228 -12.38 1.63 -13.15
CA LYS A 228 -13.53 2.33 -13.73
C LYS A 228 -13.92 3.48 -12.80
N ARG A 229 -13.23 4.60 -12.94
CA ARG A 229 -13.51 5.82 -12.17
C ARG A 229 -15.00 6.15 -12.27
N SER A 230 -15.68 6.41 -11.22
CA SER A 230 -17.13 6.63 -11.05
C SER A 230 -17.98 5.37 -10.79
N LEU A 231 -17.41 4.17 -10.85
CA LEU A 231 -18.09 2.93 -10.48
C LEU A 231 -17.42 2.21 -9.31
N ASP A 232 -16.10 2.34 -9.17
CA ASP A 232 -15.30 1.68 -8.15
C ASP A 232 -14.61 2.73 -7.26
N LEU A 233 -14.52 2.44 -5.96
CA LEU A 233 -13.87 3.29 -4.93
C LEU A 233 -12.57 2.69 -4.44
#